data_411b8fefc8d7723ea691975ca524e268
#
_entry.id   411b8fefc8d7723ea691975ca524e268
#
_cell.length_a   1.000
_cell.length_b   1.000
_cell.length_c   1.000
_cell.angle_alpha   90.00
_cell.angle_beta   90.00
_cell.angle_gamma   90.00
#
_symmetry.space_group_name_H-M   'P 1'
#
loop_
_entity.id
_entity.type
_entity.pdbx_description
1 polymer ?
#
loop_
_entity_poly.entity_id
_entity_poly.type
_entity_poly.pdbx_seq_one_letter_code
_entity_poly.pdbx_strand_id
1 'polypeptide(L)'
;AGRGSRGAGATAASEGQDVSDSPATPAAGADHRCGTAAIIGRPNVGKSTLVNALVGVRLSIIGPKPQTTRHRILGIVSKPQGQILLLDTPGLHAGGARAINRQLNRAARNAVAEADVCVHLIEAGRWTDEDQLVRNVLSDSSRPRLLVLNKVDAQKDKKQLLPFLQKVGSDGFYAGVFLISARRRDGVDALERAIIEHLPPGPAQFGEDEFTDRSERFLAAELIREQLMLRLGQELPYSATVEIESFADNESGMSEIHAAIWVEREGQKAIVIGKGGEQLKAIGSAARLAMNRLFGRRVHLKLWVKVRENWSDDEAALQRFGYSE
;
A
#
# COMPACT_ATOMS: atom_id res chain seq x y z
N ALA A 1 -51.07 -60.55 -37.34
CA ALA A 1 -51.40 -59.90 -38.59
C ALA A 1 -51.10 -58.40 -38.44
N GLY A 2 -50.21 -57.92 -39.16
CA GLY A 2 -50.06 -56.88 -40.10
C GLY A 2 -49.09 -55.77 -39.61
N ARG A 3 -47.91 -55.79 -40.11
CA ARG A 3 -47.28 -54.88 -41.11
C ARG A 3 -47.64 -53.38 -40.85
N GLY A 4 -46.76 -52.38 -40.79
CA GLY A 4 -45.51 -52.12 -41.43
C GLY A 4 -45.05 -50.68 -41.29
N SER A 5 -43.83 -50.48 -41.66
CA SER A 5 -43.10 -49.42 -42.37
C SER A 5 -42.72 -48.10 -41.67
N ARG A 6 -41.46 -47.98 -41.49
CA ARG A 6 -40.46 -46.98 -41.98
C ARG A 6 -40.87 -45.54 -42.01
N GLY A 7 -40.03 -44.74 -41.33
CA GLY A 7 -39.86 -43.29 -41.54
C GLY A 7 -38.65 -42.79 -40.79
N ALA A 8 -37.56 -42.57 -41.50
CA ALA A 8 -36.35 -41.94 -41.01
C ALA A 8 -36.57 -40.41 -40.94
N GLY A 9 -36.13 -39.81 -39.86
CA GLY A 9 -36.15 -38.36 -39.69
C GLY A 9 -34.92 -37.91 -38.90
N ALA A 10 -34.11 -37.15 -39.56
CA ALA A 10 -32.77 -36.70 -39.19
C ALA A 10 -32.71 -35.91 -37.91
N THR A 11 -31.71 -36.22 -37.08
CA THR A 11 -31.20 -35.46 -35.98
C THR A 11 -30.48 -34.20 -36.47
N ALA A 12 -30.98 -33.04 -36.11
CA ALA A 12 -30.22 -31.80 -36.17
C ALA A 12 -29.62 -31.56 -34.76
N ALA A 13 -28.31 -31.69 -34.66
CA ALA A 13 -27.53 -31.26 -33.50
C ALA A 13 -27.44 -29.74 -33.51
N SER A 14 -27.95 -29.13 -32.46
CA SER A 14 -27.69 -27.70 -32.15
C SER A 14 -26.39 -27.60 -31.33
N GLU A 15 -25.34 -27.15 -32.00
CA GLU A 15 -24.10 -26.74 -31.36
C GLU A 15 -24.38 -25.54 -30.49
N GLY A 16 -24.26 -25.72 -29.17
CA GLY A 16 -24.21 -24.63 -28.20
C GLY A 16 -22.85 -23.92 -28.29
N GLN A 17 -22.85 -22.71 -28.78
CA GLN A 17 -21.71 -21.81 -28.68
C GLN A 17 -21.57 -21.35 -27.22
N ASP A 18 -20.59 -21.90 -26.52
CA ASP A 18 -20.04 -21.35 -25.27
C ASP A 18 -19.30 -20.06 -25.62
N VAL A 19 -19.96 -18.92 -25.42
CA VAL A 19 -19.31 -17.62 -25.49
C VAL A 19 -18.71 -17.35 -24.11
N SER A 20 -17.46 -17.75 -23.95
CA SER A 20 -16.63 -17.24 -22.82
C SER A 20 -16.29 -15.78 -23.09
N ASP A 21 -17.10 -14.91 -22.53
CA ASP A 21 -16.85 -13.48 -22.49
C ASP A 21 -15.76 -13.19 -21.44
N SER A 22 -14.51 -13.40 -21.82
CA SER A 22 -13.36 -12.86 -21.10
C SER A 22 -13.24 -11.39 -21.49
N PRO A 23 -13.15 -10.43 -20.52
CA PRO A 23 -12.97 -9.02 -20.86
C PRO A 23 -11.66 -8.86 -21.65
N ALA A 24 -11.77 -8.35 -22.86
CA ALA A 24 -10.65 -8.08 -23.74
C ALA A 24 -9.69 -7.09 -23.05
N THR A 25 -8.48 -7.53 -22.76
CA THR A 25 -7.38 -6.66 -22.37
C THR A 25 -7.18 -5.64 -23.50
N PRO A 26 -7.21 -4.33 -23.26
CA PRO A 26 -7.00 -3.33 -24.31
C PRO A 26 -5.61 -3.56 -24.92
N ALA A 27 -5.55 -3.56 -26.25
CA ALA A 27 -4.30 -3.70 -26.99
C ALA A 27 -3.37 -2.55 -26.61
N ALA A 28 -2.31 -2.86 -25.85
CA ALA A 28 -1.28 -1.90 -25.49
C ALA A 28 -0.65 -1.37 -26.78
N GLY A 29 -0.57 -0.06 -26.94
CA GLY A 29 0.23 0.56 -28.00
C GLY A 29 1.68 0.06 -27.91
N ALA A 30 2.41 0.05 -29.01
CA ALA A 30 3.77 -0.49 -29.10
C ALA A 30 4.78 0.09 -28.08
N ASP A 31 4.43 1.21 -27.44
CA ASP A 31 5.28 1.93 -26.47
C ASP A 31 4.79 1.84 -25.00
N HIS A 32 3.74 1.04 -24.70
CA HIS A 32 3.23 0.91 -23.33
C HIS A 32 4.22 0.16 -22.43
N ARG A 33 4.41 0.66 -21.22
CA ARG A 33 5.32 0.10 -20.22
C ARG A 33 4.56 -0.32 -18.96
N CYS A 34 4.90 -1.47 -18.42
CA CYS A 34 4.30 -1.96 -17.19
C CYS A 34 5.33 -2.66 -16.33
N GLY A 35 5.35 -2.35 -15.05
CA GLY A 35 6.28 -2.99 -14.12
C GLY A 35 6.19 -2.43 -12.71
N THR A 36 7.05 -2.93 -11.86
CA THR A 36 7.05 -2.65 -10.41
C THR A 36 8.03 -1.55 -10.04
N ALA A 37 7.59 -0.62 -9.19
CA ALA A 37 8.43 0.41 -8.60
C ALA A 37 8.40 0.33 -7.06
N ALA A 38 9.54 0.05 -6.43
CA ALA A 38 9.65 0.00 -4.98
C ALA A 38 9.99 1.38 -4.40
N ILE A 39 9.14 1.87 -3.50
CA ILE A 39 9.37 3.13 -2.76
C ILE A 39 10.07 2.80 -1.44
N ILE A 40 11.38 3.07 -1.38
CA ILE A 40 12.25 2.72 -0.26
C ILE A 40 12.77 3.99 0.43
N GLY A 41 12.92 3.94 1.74
CA GLY A 41 13.47 5.05 2.52
C GLY A 41 13.29 4.81 4.01
N ARG A 42 13.99 5.60 4.83
CA ARG A 42 13.82 5.56 6.30
C ARG A 42 12.39 5.90 6.73
N PRO A 43 12.00 5.64 7.98
CA PRO A 43 10.71 6.06 8.50
C PRO A 43 10.48 7.57 8.36
N ASN A 44 9.24 7.99 8.17
CA ASN A 44 8.77 9.38 8.16
C ASN A 44 9.34 10.29 7.04
N VAL A 45 10.00 9.75 6.01
CA VAL A 45 10.40 10.55 4.83
C VAL A 45 9.23 10.87 3.89
N GLY A 46 8.08 10.18 4.06
CA GLY A 46 6.86 10.44 3.29
C GLY A 46 6.54 9.41 2.21
N LYS A 47 7.00 8.14 2.36
CA LYS A 47 6.71 7.05 1.41
C LYS A 47 5.21 6.89 1.14
N SER A 48 4.42 6.62 2.17
CA SER A 48 2.97 6.45 2.04
C SER A 48 2.26 7.72 1.52
N THR A 49 2.81 8.91 1.83
CA THR A 49 2.29 10.16 1.26
C THR A 49 2.54 10.22 -0.25
N LEU A 50 3.72 9.79 -0.71
CA LEU A 50 4.05 9.74 -2.13
C LEU A 50 3.22 8.69 -2.85
N VAL A 51 3.07 7.49 -2.29
CA VAL A 51 2.21 6.43 -2.86
C VAL A 51 0.78 6.95 -3.03
N ASN A 52 0.18 7.53 -2.00
CA ASN A 52 -1.16 8.11 -2.09
C ASN A 52 -1.24 9.26 -3.11
N ALA A 53 -0.18 10.06 -3.24
CA ALA A 53 -0.13 11.13 -4.24
C ALA A 53 -0.06 10.60 -5.67
N LEU A 54 0.69 9.53 -5.93
CA LEU A 54 0.80 8.88 -7.24
C LEU A 54 -0.51 8.15 -7.60
N VAL A 55 -1.05 7.34 -6.69
CA VAL A 55 -2.29 6.57 -6.92
C VAL A 55 -3.52 7.48 -7.02
N GLY A 56 -3.51 8.64 -6.35
CA GLY A 56 -4.63 9.58 -6.35
C GLY A 56 -5.71 9.29 -5.29
N VAL A 57 -5.61 8.17 -4.57
CA VAL A 57 -6.50 7.80 -3.46
C VAL A 57 -5.72 7.53 -2.18
N ARG A 58 -6.40 7.56 -1.05
CA ARG A 58 -5.79 7.29 0.25
C ARG A 58 -5.72 5.79 0.51
N LEU A 59 -4.66 5.18 0.01
CA LEU A 59 -4.40 3.75 0.09
C LEU A 59 -3.56 3.38 1.32
N SER A 60 -2.50 4.13 1.59
CA SER A 60 -1.56 3.86 2.67
C SER A 60 -1.73 4.85 3.82
N ILE A 61 -1.47 4.39 5.05
CA ILE A 61 -1.58 5.21 6.27
C ILE A 61 -0.56 6.34 6.27
N ILE A 62 -1.03 7.56 6.54
CA ILE A 62 -0.17 8.73 6.73
C ILE A 62 -0.20 9.14 8.20
N GLY A 63 0.97 9.21 8.82
CA GLY A 63 1.09 9.65 10.21
C GLY A 63 2.50 10.11 10.57
N PRO A 64 2.63 10.91 11.65
CA PRO A 64 3.93 11.39 12.12
C PRO A 64 4.77 10.30 12.81
N LYS A 65 4.15 9.17 13.14
CA LYS A 65 4.79 8.05 13.83
C LYS A 65 5.50 7.12 12.85
N PRO A 66 6.63 6.50 13.24
CA PRO A 66 7.26 5.46 12.42
C PRO A 66 6.37 4.21 12.32
N GLN A 67 6.68 3.31 11.38
CA GLN A 67 5.96 2.04 11.18
C GLN A 67 4.45 2.21 10.89
N THR A 68 4.07 3.26 10.14
CA THR A 68 2.70 3.43 9.64
C THR A 68 2.36 2.30 8.67
N THR A 69 3.25 1.97 7.75
CA THR A 69 3.12 0.83 6.83
C THR A 69 3.71 -0.41 7.48
N ARG A 70 2.91 -1.44 7.67
CA ARG A 70 3.31 -2.74 8.22
C ARG A 70 3.15 -3.86 7.21
N HIS A 71 2.25 -3.70 6.27
CA HIS A 71 2.00 -4.64 5.18
C HIS A 71 2.54 -4.04 3.88
N ARG A 72 3.02 -4.90 3.00
CA ARG A 72 3.30 -4.51 1.62
C ARG A 72 1.95 -4.18 0.95
N ILE A 73 1.84 -2.98 0.43
CA ILE A 73 0.65 -2.52 -0.29
C ILE A 73 1.04 -2.28 -1.73
N LEU A 74 0.31 -2.89 -2.66
CA LEU A 74 0.42 -2.61 -4.07
C LEU A 74 -0.51 -1.45 -4.41
N GLY A 75 0.08 -0.33 -4.85
CA GLY A 75 -0.65 0.77 -5.46
C GLY A 75 -0.56 0.69 -6.97
N ILE A 76 -1.65 0.86 -7.67
CA ILE A 76 -1.71 0.79 -9.14
C ILE A 76 -1.93 2.19 -9.68
N VAL A 77 -1.08 2.60 -10.62
CA VAL A 77 -1.18 3.89 -11.32
C VAL A 77 -1.24 3.62 -12.81
N SER A 78 -2.41 3.78 -13.41
CA SER A 78 -2.64 3.57 -14.84
C SER A 78 -2.61 4.89 -15.59
N LYS A 79 -1.81 4.95 -16.65
CA LYS A 79 -1.65 6.10 -17.57
C LYS A 79 -1.61 5.61 -19.01
N PRO A 80 -1.90 6.46 -19.99
CA PRO A 80 -1.83 6.05 -21.40
C PRO A 80 -0.47 5.49 -21.83
N GLN A 81 0.63 5.96 -21.20
CA GLN A 81 2.01 5.57 -21.53
C GLN A 81 2.48 4.33 -20.75
N GLY A 82 1.80 3.96 -19.65
CA GLY A 82 2.22 2.82 -18.85
C GLY A 82 1.47 2.66 -17.55
N GLN A 83 1.67 1.50 -16.93
CA GLN A 83 1.10 1.17 -15.63
C GLN A 83 2.22 0.92 -14.61
N ILE A 84 2.20 1.66 -13.51
CA ILE A 84 3.16 1.50 -12.41
C ILE A 84 2.52 0.68 -11.30
N LEU A 85 3.17 -0.39 -10.91
CA LEU A 85 2.84 -1.20 -9.75
C LEU A 85 3.70 -0.75 -8.57
N LEU A 86 3.18 0.17 -7.76
CA LEU A 86 3.90 0.78 -6.65
C LEU A 86 3.92 -0.16 -5.43
N LEU A 87 5.10 -0.53 -4.99
CA LEU A 87 5.31 -1.29 -3.77
C LEU A 87 5.55 -0.31 -2.60
N ASP A 88 4.50 -0.03 -1.79
CA ASP A 88 4.68 0.71 -0.53
C ASP A 88 5.30 -0.24 0.50
N THR A 89 6.49 0.12 0.96
CA THR A 89 7.27 -0.72 1.85
C THR A 89 7.38 -0.11 3.23
N PRO A 90 7.46 -0.94 4.27
CA PRO A 90 7.87 -0.47 5.59
C PRO A 90 9.20 0.28 5.50
N GLY A 91 9.38 1.30 6.37
CA GLY A 91 10.65 2.01 6.45
C GLY A 91 11.77 1.10 6.94
N LEU A 92 12.90 1.08 6.25
CA LEU A 92 14.13 0.44 6.75
C LEU A 92 14.67 1.22 7.95
N HIS A 93 14.98 0.51 9.03
CA HIS A 93 15.59 1.08 10.22
C HIS A 93 16.58 0.11 10.87
N ALA A 94 17.53 0.64 11.63
CA ALA A 94 18.62 -0.14 12.23
C ALA A 94 18.19 -1.08 13.37
N GLY A 95 16.96 -0.94 13.90
CA GLY A 95 16.46 -1.74 15.02
C GLY A 95 15.80 -3.05 14.58
N GLY A 96 16.36 -4.21 14.97
CA GLY A 96 15.88 -5.56 14.61
C GLY A 96 15.51 -6.48 15.78
N ALA A 97 15.43 -5.98 17.02
CA ALA A 97 15.27 -6.83 18.21
C ALA A 97 13.95 -7.61 18.23
N ARG A 98 12.82 -6.97 17.86
CA ARG A 98 11.50 -7.63 17.83
C ARG A 98 11.28 -8.38 16.51
N ALA A 99 10.54 -9.50 16.56
CA ALA A 99 10.19 -10.30 15.38
C ALA A 99 9.53 -9.45 14.28
N ILE A 100 8.60 -8.60 14.64
CA ILE A 100 7.92 -7.68 13.71
C ILE A 100 8.91 -6.78 12.95
N ASN A 101 9.95 -6.25 13.61
CA ASN A 101 10.93 -5.38 12.96
C ASN A 101 11.79 -6.14 11.94
N ARG A 102 12.17 -7.38 12.26
CA ARG A 102 12.88 -8.25 11.31
C ARG A 102 12.05 -8.52 10.06
N GLN A 103 10.76 -8.76 10.25
CA GLN A 103 9.81 -9.01 9.15
C GLN A 103 9.62 -7.78 8.27
N LEU A 104 9.45 -6.58 8.87
CA LEU A 104 9.34 -5.33 8.12
C LEU A 104 10.59 -5.04 7.27
N ASN A 105 11.79 -5.27 7.83
CA ASN A 105 13.04 -5.11 7.09
C ASN A 105 13.19 -6.16 5.97
N ARG A 106 12.70 -7.39 6.17
CA ARG A 106 12.67 -8.42 5.12
C ARG A 106 11.74 -8.02 3.99
N ALA A 107 10.51 -7.58 4.29
CA ALA A 107 9.55 -7.11 3.28
C ALA A 107 10.12 -5.96 2.42
N ALA A 108 10.83 -5.02 3.03
CA ALA A 108 11.47 -3.93 2.30
C ALA A 108 12.60 -4.42 1.36
N ARG A 109 13.40 -5.41 1.78
CA ARG A 109 14.45 -6.01 0.93
C ARG A 109 13.86 -6.83 -0.21
N ASN A 110 12.82 -7.59 0.05
CA ASN A 110 12.11 -8.36 -0.98
C ASN A 110 11.53 -7.43 -2.06
N ALA A 111 10.93 -6.32 -1.66
CA ALA A 111 10.42 -5.34 -2.60
C ALA A 111 11.51 -4.74 -3.50
N VAL A 112 12.72 -4.51 -2.98
CA VAL A 112 13.88 -4.08 -3.80
C VAL A 112 14.29 -5.17 -4.81
N ALA A 113 14.29 -6.43 -4.39
CA ALA A 113 14.68 -7.54 -5.26
C ALA A 113 13.68 -7.78 -6.40
N GLU A 114 12.40 -7.55 -6.15
CA GLU A 114 11.31 -7.75 -7.12
C GLU A 114 11.07 -6.53 -8.02
N ALA A 115 11.53 -5.33 -7.64
CA ALA A 115 11.24 -4.12 -8.38
C ALA A 115 12.02 -4.01 -9.69
N ASP A 116 11.37 -3.47 -10.71
CA ASP A 116 12.01 -3.04 -11.96
C ASP A 116 12.69 -1.67 -11.83
N VAL A 117 12.16 -0.81 -10.93
CA VAL A 117 12.70 0.51 -10.60
C VAL A 117 12.68 0.71 -9.09
N CYS A 118 13.77 1.22 -8.53
CA CYS A 118 13.86 1.56 -7.12
C CYS A 118 13.82 3.07 -6.92
N VAL A 119 12.91 3.55 -6.07
CA VAL A 119 12.77 4.96 -5.70
C VAL A 119 13.29 5.15 -4.28
N HIS A 120 14.49 5.74 -4.14
CA HIS A 120 15.06 6.10 -2.84
C HIS A 120 14.51 7.45 -2.39
N LEU A 121 13.59 7.42 -1.44
CA LEU A 121 12.96 8.62 -0.89
C LEU A 121 13.69 9.09 0.36
N ILE A 122 14.20 10.32 0.34
CA ILE A 122 14.83 11.00 1.46
C ILE A 122 14.14 12.33 1.78
N GLU A 123 14.44 12.91 2.92
CA GLU A 123 14.00 14.26 3.26
C GLU A 123 14.97 15.30 2.69
N ALA A 124 14.46 16.29 1.99
CA ALA A 124 15.27 17.34 1.36
C ALA A 124 16.20 18.04 2.38
N GLY A 125 17.48 18.15 2.04
CA GLY A 125 18.50 18.77 2.86
C GLY A 125 18.98 17.93 4.04
N ARG A 126 18.56 16.68 4.17
CA ARG A 126 18.96 15.80 5.27
C ARG A 126 19.37 14.41 4.77
N TRP A 127 20.60 14.00 5.11
CA TRP A 127 21.11 12.66 4.91
C TRP A 127 21.52 12.07 6.25
N THR A 128 21.05 10.87 6.56
CA THR A 128 21.29 10.20 7.85
C THR A 128 21.92 8.83 7.62
N ASP A 129 22.38 8.17 8.69
CA ASP A 129 22.90 6.80 8.65
C ASP A 129 21.83 5.81 8.17
N GLU A 130 20.54 6.08 8.44
CA GLU A 130 19.45 5.26 7.93
C GLU A 130 19.26 5.43 6.41
N ASP A 131 19.48 6.62 5.85
CA ASP A 131 19.47 6.83 4.40
C ASP A 131 20.67 6.13 3.75
N GLN A 132 21.84 6.11 4.43
CA GLN A 132 22.98 5.33 3.99
C GLN A 132 22.71 3.82 4.04
N LEU A 133 22.00 3.32 5.06
CA LEU A 133 21.58 1.92 5.13
C LEU A 133 20.68 1.56 3.94
N VAL A 134 19.71 2.42 3.59
CA VAL A 134 18.86 2.24 2.41
C VAL A 134 19.70 2.19 1.14
N ARG A 135 20.65 3.12 0.97
CA ARG A 135 21.55 3.15 -0.17
C ARG A 135 22.36 1.86 -0.30
N ASN A 136 22.87 1.31 0.81
CA ASN A 136 23.61 0.05 0.82
C ASN A 136 22.72 -1.12 0.36
N VAL A 137 21.44 -1.18 0.81
CA VAL A 137 20.49 -2.19 0.33
C VAL A 137 20.23 -2.04 -1.18
N LEU A 138 20.15 -0.81 -1.69
CA LEU A 138 19.94 -0.55 -3.10
C LEU A 138 21.17 -0.86 -3.96
N SER A 139 22.40 -0.87 -3.40
CA SER A 139 23.61 -1.21 -4.14
C SER A 139 23.67 -2.68 -4.54
N ASP A 140 22.93 -3.55 -3.85
CA ASP A 140 22.83 -4.98 -4.18
C ASP A 140 21.93 -5.24 -5.42
N SER A 141 21.21 -4.21 -5.91
CA SER A 141 20.34 -4.30 -7.09
C SER A 141 21.00 -3.62 -8.30
N SER A 142 20.89 -4.26 -9.47
CA SER A 142 21.31 -3.68 -10.77
C SER A 142 20.22 -2.82 -11.42
N ARG A 143 19.03 -2.71 -10.81
CA ARG A 143 17.89 -1.98 -11.36
C ARG A 143 18.10 -0.47 -11.34
N PRO A 144 17.45 0.29 -12.23
CA PRO A 144 17.45 1.75 -12.19
C PRO A 144 17.05 2.28 -10.82
N ARG A 145 17.78 3.26 -10.30
CA ARG A 145 17.55 3.89 -9.00
C ARG A 145 17.30 5.36 -9.19
N LEU A 146 16.15 5.85 -8.70
CA LEU A 146 15.79 7.25 -8.70
C LEU A 146 15.92 7.81 -7.28
N LEU A 147 16.64 8.91 -7.10
CA LEU A 147 16.72 9.62 -5.84
C LEU A 147 15.61 10.67 -5.78
N VAL A 148 14.83 10.67 -4.72
CA VAL A 148 13.73 11.60 -4.53
C VAL A 148 13.89 12.36 -3.22
N LEU A 149 14.09 13.66 -3.33
CA LEU A 149 14.15 14.59 -2.20
C LEU A 149 12.75 15.13 -1.93
N ASN A 150 12.12 14.61 -0.89
CA ASN A 150 10.75 14.98 -0.51
C ASN A 150 10.73 16.09 0.54
N LYS A 151 9.56 16.69 0.75
CA LYS A 151 9.29 17.79 1.69
C LYS A 151 10.02 19.09 1.33
N VAL A 152 10.21 19.36 0.05
CA VAL A 152 10.81 20.62 -0.39
C VAL A 152 9.98 21.86 0.01
N ASP A 153 8.69 21.65 0.30
CA ASP A 153 7.79 22.67 0.83
C ASP A 153 8.14 23.12 2.27
N ALA A 154 8.87 22.31 3.01
CA ALA A 154 9.37 22.63 4.34
C ALA A 154 10.70 23.42 4.32
N GLN A 155 11.38 23.47 3.17
CA GLN A 155 12.64 24.18 3.00
C GLN A 155 12.40 25.67 2.77
N LYS A 156 12.90 26.50 3.70
CA LYS A 156 12.77 27.98 3.62
C LYS A 156 13.58 28.56 2.45
N ASP A 157 14.76 28.02 2.20
CA ASP A 157 15.64 28.46 1.11
C ASP A 157 16.05 27.26 0.23
N LYS A 158 15.44 27.19 -0.95
CA LYS A 158 15.71 26.12 -1.93
C LYS A 158 17.13 26.16 -2.51
N LYS A 159 17.82 27.32 -2.44
CA LYS A 159 19.21 27.44 -2.94
C LYS A 159 20.18 26.60 -2.11
N GLN A 160 19.87 26.37 -0.83
CA GLN A 160 20.68 25.51 0.04
C GLN A 160 20.62 24.03 -0.34
N LEU A 161 19.65 23.62 -1.18
CA LEU A 161 19.59 22.26 -1.70
C LEU A 161 20.63 21.98 -2.79
N LEU A 162 21.16 23.00 -3.49
CA LEU A 162 22.11 22.78 -4.58
C LEU A 162 23.41 22.09 -4.15
N PRO A 163 24.11 22.54 -3.06
CA PRO A 163 25.29 21.81 -2.57
C PRO A 163 24.95 20.41 -2.08
N PHE A 164 23.77 20.24 -1.49
CA PHE A 164 23.30 18.93 -1.03
C PHE A 164 23.07 17.97 -2.23
N LEU A 165 22.43 18.45 -3.30
CA LEU A 165 22.22 17.70 -4.54
C LEU A 165 23.54 17.26 -5.17
N GLN A 166 24.52 18.17 -5.23
CA GLN A 166 25.87 17.83 -5.73
C GLN A 166 26.52 16.72 -4.90
N LYS A 167 26.38 16.78 -3.56
CA LYS A 167 26.95 15.77 -2.66
C LYS A 167 26.34 14.38 -2.82
N VAL A 168 25.00 14.29 -2.99
CA VAL A 168 24.28 13.00 -2.98
C VAL A 168 23.99 12.42 -4.35
N GLY A 169 24.08 13.23 -5.41
CA GLY A 169 23.72 12.85 -6.78
C GLY A 169 24.88 12.73 -7.77
N SER A 170 26.13 13.08 -7.38
CA SER A 170 27.25 13.26 -8.32
C SER A 170 28.01 11.98 -8.69
N ASP A 171 27.78 10.87 -8.01
CA ASP A 171 28.58 9.64 -8.16
C ASP A 171 28.03 8.62 -9.17
N GLY A 172 26.99 9.00 -9.93
CA GLY A 172 26.39 8.12 -10.93
C GLY A 172 25.58 6.93 -10.35
N PHE A 173 25.38 6.90 -9.03
CA PHE A 173 24.62 5.83 -8.39
C PHE A 173 23.11 5.87 -8.74
N TYR A 174 22.58 7.06 -8.99
CA TYR A 174 21.19 7.28 -9.35
C TYR A 174 21.03 7.66 -10.81
N ALA A 175 20.05 7.08 -11.49
CA ALA A 175 19.70 7.39 -12.87
C ALA A 175 19.00 8.77 -13.00
N GLY A 176 18.43 9.28 -11.91
CA GLY A 176 17.81 10.59 -11.88
C GLY A 176 17.61 11.09 -10.45
N VAL A 177 17.48 12.42 -10.29
CA VAL A 177 17.26 13.10 -9.01
C VAL A 177 16.07 14.02 -9.12
N PHE A 178 15.10 13.87 -8.21
CA PHE A 178 13.82 14.59 -8.22
C PHE A 178 13.59 15.34 -6.91
N LEU A 179 13.16 16.58 -7.02
CA LEU A 179 12.74 17.39 -5.87
C LEU A 179 11.22 17.46 -5.86
N ILE A 180 10.60 16.98 -4.78
CA ILE A 180 9.15 16.92 -4.69
C ILE A 180 8.60 17.42 -3.36
N SER A 181 7.33 17.81 -3.38
CA SER A 181 6.48 17.82 -2.19
C SER A 181 5.33 16.83 -2.42
N ALA A 182 5.45 15.62 -1.89
CA ALA A 182 4.38 14.62 -1.99
C ALA A 182 3.06 15.15 -1.39
N ARG A 183 3.14 15.99 -0.34
CA ARG A 183 1.98 16.60 0.30
C ARG A 183 1.25 17.60 -0.61
N ARG A 184 1.98 18.39 -1.40
CA ARG A 184 1.43 19.41 -2.31
C ARG A 184 1.31 18.91 -3.74
N ARG A 185 1.77 17.71 -4.03
CA ARG A 185 1.90 17.12 -5.37
C ARG A 185 2.89 17.86 -6.30
N ASP A 186 3.73 18.75 -5.76
CA ASP A 186 4.74 19.45 -6.55
C ASP A 186 5.82 18.47 -6.99
N GLY A 187 6.14 18.42 -8.28
CA GLY A 187 7.17 17.56 -8.88
C GLY A 187 6.79 16.07 -8.96
N VAL A 188 5.61 15.65 -8.49
CA VAL A 188 5.17 14.25 -8.50
C VAL A 188 4.94 13.74 -9.93
N ASP A 189 4.35 14.54 -10.81
CA ASP A 189 4.08 14.15 -12.20
C ASP A 189 5.38 13.95 -13.02
N ALA A 190 6.45 14.71 -12.72
CA ALA A 190 7.76 14.49 -13.34
C ALA A 190 8.39 13.17 -12.87
N LEU A 191 8.27 12.85 -11.58
CA LEU A 191 8.71 11.57 -11.03
C LEU A 191 7.91 10.40 -11.62
N GLU A 192 6.59 10.53 -11.75
CA GLU A 192 5.71 9.52 -12.35
C GLU A 192 6.16 9.17 -13.77
N ARG A 193 6.39 10.17 -14.62
CA ARG A 193 6.91 9.97 -15.98
C ARG A 193 8.26 9.27 -15.98
N ALA A 194 9.19 9.72 -15.14
CA ALA A 194 10.51 9.11 -15.04
C ALA A 194 10.45 7.64 -14.56
N ILE A 195 9.53 7.30 -13.67
CA ILE A 195 9.31 5.89 -13.29
C ILE A 195 8.88 5.10 -14.53
N ILE A 196 7.84 5.55 -15.26
CA ILE A 196 7.34 4.87 -16.46
C ILE A 196 8.45 4.67 -17.50
N GLU A 197 9.29 5.68 -17.75
CA GLU A 197 10.41 5.60 -18.70
C GLU A 197 11.43 4.50 -18.36
N HIS A 198 11.55 4.11 -17.09
CA HIS A 198 12.46 3.06 -16.65
C HIS A 198 11.80 1.68 -16.50
N LEU A 199 10.47 1.59 -16.65
CA LEU A 199 9.77 0.30 -16.62
C LEU A 199 10.02 -0.50 -17.92
N PRO A 200 9.95 -1.83 -17.87
CA PRO A 200 10.02 -2.68 -19.06
C PRO A 200 8.81 -2.42 -19.98
N PRO A 201 8.96 -2.60 -21.31
CA PRO A 201 7.83 -2.66 -22.22
C PRO A 201 6.89 -3.82 -21.85
N GLY A 202 5.60 -3.59 -21.85
CA GLY A 202 4.62 -4.61 -21.52
C GLY A 202 3.19 -4.07 -21.43
N PRO A 203 2.18 -4.94 -21.55
CA PRO A 203 0.78 -4.57 -21.39
C PRO A 203 0.45 -4.26 -19.94
N ALA A 204 -0.64 -3.51 -19.72
CA ALA A 204 -1.20 -3.32 -18.40
C ALA A 204 -1.61 -4.67 -17.77
N GLN A 205 -1.34 -4.82 -16.47
CA GLN A 205 -1.67 -6.05 -15.71
C GLN A 205 -3.00 -5.92 -14.97
N PHE A 206 -3.45 -4.69 -14.73
CA PHE A 206 -4.68 -4.36 -14.00
C PHE A 206 -5.56 -3.42 -14.83
N GLY A 207 -6.84 -3.40 -14.53
CA GLY A 207 -7.79 -2.48 -15.14
C GLY A 207 -7.46 -1.02 -14.85
N GLU A 208 -7.95 -0.11 -15.70
CA GLU A 208 -7.68 1.33 -15.56
C GLU A 208 -8.25 1.93 -14.28
N ASP A 209 -9.37 1.38 -13.78
CA ASP A 209 -10.04 1.83 -12.55
C ASP A 209 -9.51 1.17 -11.28
N GLU A 210 -8.62 0.18 -11.43
CA GLU A 210 -8.02 -0.50 -10.29
C GLU A 210 -6.87 0.31 -9.70
N PHE A 211 -6.92 0.55 -8.40
CA PHE A 211 -5.90 1.32 -7.68
C PHE A 211 -5.09 0.49 -6.68
N THR A 212 -5.48 -0.77 -6.43
CA THR A 212 -4.79 -1.72 -5.54
C THR A 212 -5.29 -3.15 -5.77
N ASP A 213 -4.46 -4.14 -5.46
CA ASP A 213 -4.80 -5.57 -5.41
C ASP A 213 -5.45 -5.98 -4.06
N ARG A 214 -5.52 -5.05 -3.11
CA ARG A 214 -5.98 -5.35 -1.75
C ARG A 214 -7.51 -5.34 -1.66
N SER A 215 -8.05 -6.32 -0.93
CA SER A 215 -9.49 -6.38 -0.66
C SER A 215 -9.97 -5.20 0.19
N GLU A 216 -11.23 -4.82 0.06
CA GLU A 216 -11.86 -3.82 0.92
C GLU A 216 -11.78 -4.19 2.41
N ARG A 217 -11.79 -5.48 2.72
CA ARG A 217 -11.59 -6.00 4.07
C ARG A 217 -10.23 -5.58 4.65
N PHE A 218 -9.17 -5.69 3.87
CA PHE A 218 -7.84 -5.22 4.24
C PHE A 218 -7.81 -3.71 4.41
N LEU A 219 -8.36 -2.97 3.46
CA LEU A 219 -8.41 -1.51 3.50
C LEU A 219 -9.20 -1.00 4.72
N ALA A 220 -10.29 -1.67 5.09
CA ALA A 220 -11.05 -1.36 6.30
C ALA A 220 -10.20 -1.51 7.57
N ALA A 221 -9.42 -2.60 7.69
CA ALA A 221 -8.51 -2.79 8.82
C ALA A 221 -7.46 -1.67 8.91
N GLU A 222 -6.85 -1.30 7.76
CA GLU A 222 -5.85 -0.23 7.69
C GLU A 222 -6.45 1.15 8.04
N LEU A 223 -7.66 1.45 7.61
CA LEU A 223 -8.34 2.70 7.98
C LEU A 223 -8.66 2.78 9.49
N ILE A 224 -8.97 1.67 10.15
CA ILE A 224 -9.12 1.63 11.60
C ILE A 224 -7.74 1.81 12.26
N ARG A 225 -6.72 1.10 11.78
CA ARG A 225 -5.35 1.18 12.31
C ARG A 225 -4.78 2.60 12.17
N GLU A 226 -5.09 3.31 11.11
CA GLU A 226 -4.73 4.71 10.96
C GLU A 226 -5.28 5.57 12.09
N GLN A 227 -6.54 5.38 12.47
CA GLN A 227 -7.13 6.16 13.57
C GLN A 227 -6.47 5.83 14.91
N LEU A 228 -6.03 4.58 15.13
CA LEU A 228 -5.23 4.22 16.30
C LEU A 228 -3.88 4.96 16.29
N MET A 229 -3.19 4.99 15.15
CA MET A 229 -1.90 5.70 14.99
C MET A 229 -2.01 7.20 15.24
N LEU A 230 -3.11 7.82 14.81
CA LEU A 230 -3.32 9.26 14.93
C LEU A 230 -3.75 9.69 16.34
N ARG A 231 -4.53 8.87 17.03
CA ARG A 231 -5.24 9.27 18.26
C ARG A 231 -4.62 8.75 19.55
N LEU A 232 -3.87 7.64 19.50
CA LEU A 232 -3.27 7.05 20.70
C LEU A 232 -1.86 7.57 20.95
N GLY A 233 -1.38 7.48 22.19
CA GLY A 233 -0.03 7.90 22.60
C GLY A 233 1.11 7.15 21.88
N GLN A 234 2.36 7.48 22.21
CA GLN A 234 3.52 7.08 21.40
C GLN A 234 3.73 5.57 21.29
N GLU A 235 3.56 4.81 22.37
CA GLU A 235 3.91 3.38 22.44
C GLU A 235 2.77 2.44 22.01
N LEU A 236 1.53 2.80 22.32
CA LEU A 236 0.37 1.93 22.18
C LEU A 236 0.05 1.52 20.73
N PRO A 237 0.16 2.39 19.71
CA PRO A 237 -0.11 1.98 18.34
C PRO A 237 0.77 0.84 17.83
N TYR A 238 1.97 0.68 18.40
CA TYR A 238 2.90 -0.39 18.00
C TYR A 238 2.52 -1.75 18.57
N SER A 239 1.80 -1.76 19.69
CA SER A 239 1.29 -2.96 20.37
C SER A 239 -0.18 -3.23 20.01
N ALA A 240 -0.72 -2.56 18.99
CA ALA A 240 -2.09 -2.74 18.54
C ALA A 240 -2.15 -3.19 17.08
N THR A 241 -3.07 -4.12 16.79
CA THR A 241 -3.41 -4.54 15.43
C THR A 241 -4.93 -4.64 15.26
N VAL A 242 -5.41 -4.74 14.02
CA VAL A 242 -6.84 -4.79 13.70
C VAL A 242 -7.14 -6.03 12.89
N GLU A 243 -8.13 -6.78 13.32
CA GLU A 243 -8.68 -7.95 12.61
C GLU A 243 -10.13 -7.64 12.22
N ILE A 244 -10.45 -7.79 10.94
CA ILE A 244 -11.85 -7.75 10.50
C ILE A 244 -12.44 -9.13 10.73
N GLU A 245 -13.40 -9.25 11.62
CA GLU A 245 -14.05 -10.51 11.93
C GLU A 245 -15.19 -10.82 10.93
N SER A 246 -15.94 -9.80 10.54
CA SER A 246 -17.02 -9.92 9.55
C SER A 246 -17.04 -8.73 8.61
N PHE A 247 -17.27 -8.99 7.34
CA PHE A 247 -17.48 -7.98 6.30
C PHE A 247 -18.55 -8.52 5.34
N ALA A 248 -19.71 -7.89 5.31
CA ALA A 248 -20.83 -8.28 4.47
C ALA A 248 -21.58 -7.05 3.98
N ASP A 249 -22.07 -7.10 2.76
CA ASP A 249 -23.01 -6.11 2.24
C ASP A 249 -24.44 -6.58 2.49
N ASN A 250 -25.30 -5.68 2.96
CA ASN A 250 -26.70 -5.99 3.14
C ASN A 250 -27.53 -5.64 1.89
N GLU A 251 -28.79 -6.04 1.88
CA GLU A 251 -29.72 -5.81 0.76
C GLU A 251 -29.91 -4.33 0.41
N SER A 252 -29.65 -3.41 1.34
CA SER A 252 -29.70 -1.94 1.09
C SER A 252 -28.43 -1.36 0.49
N GLY A 253 -27.42 -2.19 0.17
CA GLY A 253 -26.12 -1.74 -0.36
C GLY A 253 -25.22 -1.09 0.69
N MET A 254 -25.51 -1.28 1.98
CA MET A 254 -24.67 -0.83 3.08
C MET A 254 -23.76 -1.96 3.54
N SER A 255 -22.46 -1.68 3.71
CA SER A 255 -21.51 -2.65 4.27
C SER A 255 -21.62 -2.70 5.79
N GLU A 256 -21.78 -3.89 6.35
CA GLU A 256 -21.70 -4.15 7.79
C GLU A 256 -20.34 -4.78 8.11
N ILE A 257 -19.55 -4.07 8.93
CA ILE A 257 -18.17 -4.45 9.26
C ILE A 257 -18.04 -4.60 10.77
N HIS A 258 -17.56 -5.76 11.20
CA HIS A 258 -17.24 -6.04 12.59
C HIS A 258 -15.71 -6.22 12.69
N ALA A 259 -15.07 -5.47 13.60
CA ALA A 259 -13.63 -5.49 13.75
C ALA A 259 -13.19 -5.52 15.21
N ALA A 260 -12.16 -6.30 15.48
CA ALA A 260 -11.49 -6.39 16.76
C ALA A 260 -10.15 -5.63 16.71
N ILE A 261 -9.95 -4.75 17.68
CA ILE A 261 -8.66 -4.11 17.95
C ILE A 261 -7.96 -4.97 19.00
N TRP A 262 -6.85 -5.59 18.63
CA TRP A 262 -6.03 -6.40 19.51
C TRP A 262 -4.93 -5.58 20.14
N VAL A 263 -4.76 -5.71 21.45
CA VAL A 263 -3.69 -5.08 22.23
C VAL A 263 -3.02 -6.12 23.13
N GLU A 264 -1.85 -5.81 23.67
CA GLU A 264 -1.06 -6.79 24.48
C GLU A 264 -1.46 -6.84 25.95
N ARG A 265 -2.07 -5.77 26.50
CA ARG A 265 -2.33 -5.65 27.95
C ARG A 265 -3.68 -4.98 28.24
N GLU A 266 -4.30 -5.33 29.38
CA GLU A 266 -5.56 -4.73 29.82
C GLU A 266 -5.46 -3.20 30.02
N GLY A 267 -4.33 -2.69 30.50
CA GLY A 267 -4.12 -1.24 30.60
C GLY A 267 -4.15 -0.54 29.24
N GLN A 268 -3.66 -1.17 28.18
CA GLN A 268 -3.74 -0.67 26.82
C GLN A 268 -5.19 -0.68 26.30
N LYS A 269 -5.95 -1.73 26.60
CA LYS A 269 -7.37 -1.83 26.27
C LYS A 269 -8.16 -0.68 26.90
N ALA A 270 -7.91 -0.37 28.17
CA ALA A 270 -8.56 0.75 28.84
C ALA A 270 -8.27 2.09 28.14
N ILE A 271 -7.03 2.30 27.67
CA ILE A 271 -6.63 3.53 26.92
C ILE A 271 -7.34 3.59 25.56
N VAL A 272 -7.44 2.47 24.83
CA VAL A 272 -8.12 2.43 23.51
C VAL A 272 -9.61 2.70 23.66
N ILE A 273 -10.24 2.18 24.70
CA ILE A 273 -11.66 2.42 24.99
C ILE A 273 -11.88 3.86 25.42
N GLY A 274 -11.04 4.37 26.33
CA GLY A 274 -11.14 5.71 26.92
C GLY A 274 -12.27 5.81 27.92
N LYS A 275 -12.37 6.99 28.57
CA LYS A 275 -13.41 7.26 29.59
C LYS A 275 -14.79 7.15 28.94
N GLY A 276 -15.65 6.27 29.47
CA GLY A 276 -17.01 6.07 28.93
C GLY A 276 -17.07 5.58 27.47
N GLY A 277 -15.97 5.06 26.89
CA GLY A 277 -15.92 4.60 25.50
C GLY A 277 -15.71 5.72 24.46
N GLU A 278 -15.45 6.95 24.88
CA GLU A 278 -15.33 8.11 23.98
C GLU A 278 -14.22 7.94 22.94
N GLN A 279 -13.06 7.38 23.35
CA GLN A 279 -11.93 7.20 22.46
C GLN A 279 -12.24 6.17 21.35
N LEU A 280 -12.79 5.04 21.73
CA LEU A 280 -13.18 3.99 20.79
C LEU A 280 -14.28 4.48 19.82
N LYS A 281 -15.25 5.25 20.31
CA LYS A 281 -16.29 5.89 19.50
C LYS A 281 -15.68 6.88 18.50
N ALA A 282 -14.70 7.69 18.91
CA ALA A 282 -14.03 8.65 18.04
C ALA A 282 -13.20 7.94 16.93
N ILE A 283 -12.50 6.84 17.29
CA ILE A 283 -11.78 5.98 16.35
C ILE A 283 -12.77 5.40 15.32
N GLY A 284 -13.85 4.77 15.79
CA GLY A 284 -14.85 4.14 14.93
C GLY A 284 -15.55 5.13 14.00
N SER A 285 -15.91 6.30 14.50
CA SER A 285 -16.59 7.33 13.69
C SER A 285 -15.69 7.86 12.58
N ALA A 286 -14.40 8.14 12.87
CA ALA A 286 -13.46 8.62 11.88
C ALA A 286 -13.10 7.55 10.85
N ALA A 287 -12.88 6.30 11.27
CA ALA A 287 -12.64 5.17 10.37
C ALA A 287 -13.83 4.93 9.44
N ARG A 288 -15.06 4.93 9.97
CA ARG A 288 -16.28 4.78 9.18
C ARG A 288 -16.42 5.85 8.11
N LEU A 289 -16.14 7.12 8.44
CA LEU A 289 -16.19 8.21 7.46
C LEU A 289 -15.14 8.04 6.35
N ALA A 290 -13.94 7.55 6.68
CA ALA A 290 -12.92 7.25 5.71
C ALA A 290 -13.33 6.08 4.80
N MET A 291 -13.92 5.02 5.37
CA MET A 291 -14.46 3.89 4.60
C MET A 291 -15.57 4.32 3.65
N ASN A 292 -16.54 5.15 4.11
CA ASN A 292 -17.60 5.65 3.25
C ASN A 292 -17.06 6.37 2.00
N ARG A 293 -15.98 7.14 2.17
CA ARG A 293 -15.34 7.85 1.05
C ARG A 293 -14.61 6.91 0.10
N LEU A 294 -13.89 5.94 0.66
CA LEU A 294 -13.07 5.02 -0.14
C LEU A 294 -13.92 4.00 -0.89
N PHE A 295 -14.96 3.44 -0.24
CA PHE A 295 -15.81 2.40 -0.83
C PHE A 295 -17.00 2.99 -1.62
N GLY A 296 -17.23 4.30 -1.57
CA GLY A 296 -18.33 4.94 -2.28
C GLY A 296 -19.73 4.59 -1.76
N ARG A 297 -19.83 3.91 -0.61
CA ARG A 297 -21.11 3.46 0.00
C ARG A 297 -21.12 3.63 1.50
N ARG A 298 -22.31 3.50 2.11
CA ARG A 298 -22.47 3.58 3.57
C ARG A 298 -21.86 2.37 4.26
N VAL A 299 -21.21 2.60 5.39
CA VAL A 299 -20.62 1.57 6.25
C VAL A 299 -21.21 1.65 7.64
N HIS A 300 -21.65 0.52 8.16
CA HIS A 300 -21.94 0.31 9.57
C HIS A 300 -20.76 -0.41 10.23
N LEU A 301 -20.06 0.27 11.14
CA LEU A 301 -18.84 -0.24 11.76
C LEU A 301 -19.09 -0.53 13.24
N LYS A 302 -18.86 -1.78 13.66
CA LYS A 302 -18.83 -2.20 15.07
C LYS A 302 -17.39 -2.51 15.46
N LEU A 303 -16.93 -1.94 16.58
CA LEU A 303 -15.59 -2.12 17.10
C LEU A 303 -15.63 -2.62 18.54
N TRP A 304 -14.73 -3.55 18.85
CA TRP A 304 -14.41 -3.94 20.23
C TRP A 304 -12.90 -4.12 20.40
N VAL A 305 -12.46 -4.17 21.66
CA VAL A 305 -11.05 -4.28 22.00
C VAL A 305 -10.82 -5.60 22.73
N LYS A 306 -9.86 -6.39 22.23
CA LYS A 306 -9.46 -7.69 22.78
C LYS A 306 -8.00 -7.64 23.21
N VAL A 307 -7.64 -8.48 24.19
CA VAL A 307 -6.27 -8.60 24.68
C VAL A 307 -5.68 -9.94 24.25
N ARG A 308 -4.46 -9.92 23.72
CA ARG A 308 -3.61 -11.08 23.48
C ARG A 308 -2.18 -10.71 23.83
N GLU A 309 -1.67 -11.28 24.91
CA GLU A 309 -0.32 -11.01 25.39
C GLU A 309 0.74 -11.39 24.36
N ASN A 310 1.75 -10.54 24.22
CA ASN A 310 2.93 -10.76 23.38
C ASN A 310 2.64 -11.13 21.91
N TRP A 311 1.49 -10.72 21.35
CA TRP A 311 1.14 -11.06 19.96
C TRP A 311 2.17 -10.56 18.94
N SER A 312 2.87 -9.46 19.24
CA SER A 312 3.87 -8.86 18.35
C SER A 312 5.19 -9.63 18.25
N ASP A 313 5.42 -10.58 19.16
CA ASP A 313 6.57 -11.50 19.17
C ASP A 313 6.17 -12.95 18.85
N ASP A 314 4.88 -13.23 18.65
CA ASP A 314 4.32 -14.53 18.29
C ASP A 314 4.16 -14.65 16.78
N GLU A 315 4.97 -15.49 16.13
CA GLU A 315 4.94 -15.69 14.66
C GLU A 315 3.59 -16.21 14.17
N ALA A 316 2.91 -17.10 14.93
CA ALA A 316 1.58 -17.60 14.56
C ALA A 316 0.52 -16.50 14.65
N ALA A 317 0.63 -15.59 15.63
CA ALA A 317 -0.24 -14.43 15.72
C ALA A 317 0.02 -13.43 14.57
N LEU A 318 1.29 -13.20 14.24
CA LEU A 318 1.67 -12.35 13.12
C LEU A 318 1.12 -12.89 11.80
N GLN A 319 1.20 -14.20 11.55
CA GLN A 319 0.57 -14.84 10.39
C GLN A 319 -0.94 -14.62 10.36
N ARG A 320 -1.63 -14.89 11.48
CA ARG A 320 -3.09 -14.68 11.59
C ARG A 320 -3.51 -13.25 11.29
N PHE A 321 -2.72 -12.26 11.71
CA PHE A 321 -2.97 -10.84 11.48
C PHE A 321 -2.46 -10.34 10.12
N GLY A 322 -2.02 -11.24 9.23
CA GLY A 322 -1.64 -10.92 7.87
C GLY A 322 -0.25 -10.31 7.71
N TYR A 323 0.64 -10.48 8.70
CA TYR A 323 2.04 -10.02 8.63
C TYR A 323 3.00 -11.00 7.96
N SER A 324 2.54 -12.19 7.56
CA SER A 324 3.30 -13.13 6.73
C SER A 324 3.11 -12.83 5.25
N GLU A 325 4.19 -12.79 4.50
CA GLU A 325 4.22 -12.97 3.04
C GLU A 325 4.38 -14.44 2.69
#